data_5c09d19d3d2c5cec9ac4a2933fca8d3a
#
_entry.id   5c09d19d3d2c5cec9ac4a2933fca8d3a
#
_cell.length_a   1.000
_cell.length_b   1.000
_cell.length_c   1.000
_cell.angle_alpha   90.00
_cell.angle_beta   90.00
_cell.angle_gamma   90.00
#
_symmetry.space_group_name_H-M   'P 1'
#
loop_
_entity.id
_entity.type
_entity.pdbx_description
1 polymer ?
#
loop_
_entity_poly.entity_id
_entity_poly.type
_entity_poly.pdbx_seq_one_letter_code
_entity_poly.pdbx_strand_id
1 'polypeptide(L)'
;LPQLPPIALGVVGEPTEMHPAIAEKGLMVLDVCAHGKAGHAARNEGENAIYKAMDEIMWFRNNRFPKESSLLGPVKMSVTQVNAGTQHNVIPDICNFVVDIRSNECYSNEELFTEICTHIQSEAKARSFRLNSSHIDADHPIVKRAIALGRTPFGSPTLSDQALMRF
;
A
#
# COMPACT_ATOMS: atom_id res chain seq x y z
N LEU A 1 13.89 -19.45 13.17
CA LEU A 1 14.46 -18.89 14.40
C LEU A 1 13.88 -19.52 15.68
N PRO A 2 13.39 -20.77 15.66
CA PRO A 2 12.74 -21.37 16.83
C PRO A 2 13.66 -21.65 18.02
N GLN A 3 14.96 -21.41 17.87
CA GLN A 3 15.97 -21.66 18.93
C GLN A 3 16.44 -20.37 19.64
N LEU A 4 15.93 -19.21 19.22
CA LEU A 4 16.27 -17.95 19.88
C LEU A 4 15.27 -17.64 21.00
N PRO A 5 15.73 -17.05 22.12
CA PRO A 5 14.82 -16.53 23.13
C PRO A 5 13.91 -15.44 22.53
N PRO A 6 12.79 -15.09 23.17
CA PRO A 6 11.93 -13.99 22.73
C PRO A 6 12.75 -12.71 22.55
N ILE A 7 12.66 -12.11 21.37
CA ILE A 7 13.37 -10.87 21.03
C ILE A 7 12.48 -9.70 21.51
N ALA A 8 12.96 -8.94 22.49
CA ALA A 8 12.22 -7.81 23.04
C ALA A 8 12.33 -6.56 22.17
N LEU A 9 13.40 -6.42 21.38
CA LEU A 9 13.67 -5.25 20.56
C LEU A 9 14.59 -5.61 19.39
N GLY A 10 14.30 -5.07 18.21
CA GLY A 10 15.16 -5.09 17.04
C GLY A 10 15.57 -3.67 16.65
N VAL A 11 16.79 -3.48 16.24
CA VAL A 11 17.29 -2.23 15.64
C VAL A 11 17.86 -2.55 14.26
N VAL A 12 17.31 -1.92 13.23
CA VAL A 12 17.74 -2.09 11.84
C VAL A 12 18.50 -0.84 11.41
N GLY A 13 19.70 -1.02 10.84
CA GLY A 13 20.53 0.08 10.35
C GLY A 13 20.03 0.55 8.98
N GLU A 14 19.63 1.81 8.89
CA GLU A 14 19.20 2.50 7.67
C GLU A 14 19.88 3.88 7.58
N PRO A 15 20.02 4.48 6.39
CA PRO A 15 20.69 5.77 6.23
C PRO A 15 19.80 6.94 6.68
N THR A 16 19.59 7.06 8.00
CA THR A 16 18.71 8.06 8.64
C THR A 16 19.46 9.19 9.34
N GLU A 17 20.75 9.36 9.07
CA GLU A 17 21.62 10.31 9.79
C GLU A 17 21.61 10.10 11.32
N MET A 18 21.42 8.85 11.76
CA MET A 18 21.27 8.46 13.17
C MET A 18 20.00 8.98 13.84
N HIS A 19 19.02 9.48 13.09
CA HIS A 19 17.68 9.76 13.60
C HIS A 19 16.86 8.47 13.69
N PRO A 20 16.18 8.20 14.81
CA PRO A 20 15.39 6.98 14.94
C PRO A 20 14.08 7.09 14.15
N ALA A 21 13.88 6.21 13.17
CA ALA A 21 12.56 5.97 12.62
C ALA A 21 11.74 5.13 13.61
N ILE A 22 10.75 5.76 14.24
CA ILE A 22 9.92 5.12 15.27
C ILE A 22 8.59 4.60 14.74
N ALA A 23 8.29 4.88 13.48
CA ALA A 23 7.16 4.34 12.75
C ALA A 23 7.52 4.18 11.28
N GLU A 24 6.93 3.19 10.60
CA GLU A 24 7.10 2.96 9.17
C GLU A 24 5.76 2.63 8.52
N LYS A 25 5.55 3.17 7.30
CA LYS A 25 4.38 2.77 6.52
C LYS A 25 4.46 1.31 6.12
N GLY A 26 3.32 0.63 6.14
CA GLY A 26 3.19 -0.70 5.55
C GLY A 26 3.19 -0.64 4.03
N LEU A 27 3.16 -1.81 3.42
CA LEU A 27 3.09 -1.99 1.97
C LEU A 27 2.11 -3.11 1.63
N MET A 28 1.14 -2.79 0.80
CA MET A 28 0.31 -3.75 0.09
C MET A 28 0.28 -3.38 -1.39
N VAL A 29 0.52 -4.35 -2.26
CA VAL A 29 0.41 -4.16 -3.72
C VAL A 29 -0.79 -4.95 -4.19
N LEU A 30 -1.69 -4.28 -4.92
CA LEU A 30 -2.85 -4.91 -5.55
C LEU A 30 -2.61 -5.06 -7.05
N ASP A 31 -2.87 -6.26 -7.56
CA ASP A 31 -3.12 -6.52 -8.96
C ASP A 31 -4.63 -6.46 -9.19
N VAL A 32 -5.08 -5.58 -10.09
CA VAL A 32 -6.51 -5.36 -10.36
C VAL A 32 -6.79 -5.63 -11.83
N CYS A 33 -7.87 -6.37 -12.10
CA CYS A 33 -8.30 -6.75 -13.45
C CYS A 33 -9.75 -6.31 -13.68
N ALA A 34 -9.93 -5.28 -14.51
CA ALA A 34 -11.25 -4.87 -14.98
C ALA A 34 -11.64 -5.69 -16.20
N HIS A 35 -12.84 -6.27 -16.16
CA HIS A 35 -13.41 -7.08 -17.21
C HIS A 35 -14.48 -6.31 -18.01
N GLY A 36 -14.37 -6.37 -19.32
CA GLY A 36 -15.32 -5.84 -20.29
C GLY A 36 -15.77 -6.91 -21.27
N LYS A 37 -16.06 -6.48 -22.49
CA LYS A 37 -16.44 -7.34 -23.59
C LYS A 37 -15.83 -6.80 -24.88
N ALA A 38 -15.07 -7.62 -25.60
CA ALA A 38 -14.47 -7.23 -26.86
C ALA A 38 -15.54 -6.86 -27.92
N GLY A 39 -15.21 -5.90 -28.77
CA GLY A 39 -16.05 -5.45 -29.84
C GLY A 39 -15.29 -4.60 -30.85
N HIS A 40 -15.90 -4.27 -32.00
CA HIS A 40 -15.31 -3.39 -32.99
C HIS A 40 -15.57 -1.92 -32.59
N ALA A 41 -14.51 -1.11 -32.52
CA ALA A 41 -14.58 0.28 -32.01
C ALA A 41 -15.55 1.19 -32.83
N ALA A 42 -15.81 0.87 -34.11
CA ALA A 42 -16.74 1.63 -34.94
C ALA A 42 -18.21 1.16 -34.80
N ARG A 43 -18.50 0.20 -33.94
CA ARG A 43 -19.85 -0.35 -33.74
C ARG A 43 -20.33 -0.11 -32.31
N ASN A 44 -21.66 -0.06 -32.13
CA ASN A 44 -22.24 0.04 -30.78
C ASN A 44 -22.32 -1.36 -30.12
N GLU A 45 -21.15 -1.98 -29.95
CA GLU A 45 -21.01 -3.33 -29.36
C GLU A 45 -19.81 -3.37 -28.41
N GLY A 46 -19.83 -4.32 -27.47
CA GLY A 46 -18.76 -4.48 -26.50
C GLY A 46 -18.92 -3.61 -25.25
N GLU A 47 -18.06 -3.84 -24.29
CA GLU A 47 -17.91 -3.06 -23.05
C GLU A 47 -16.43 -2.77 -22.84
N ASN A 48 -16.06 -1.51 -22.82
CA ASN A 48 -14.66 -1.12 -22.75
C ASN A 48 -14.10 -1.27 -21.32
N ALA A 49 -13.19 -2.25 -21.14
CA ALA A 49 -12.53 -2.50 -19.86
C ALA A 49 -11.67 -1.31 -19.41
N ILE A 50 -11.13 -0.50 -20.35
CA ILE A 50 -10.38 0.71 -19.99
C ILE A 50 -11.29 1.71 -19.28
N TYR A 51 -12.52 1.92 -19.75
CA TYR A 51 -13.42 2.89 -19.12
C TYR A 51 -13.84 2.44 -17.72
N LYS A 52 -14.10 1.14 -17.53
CA LYS A 52 -14.36 0.58 -16.20
C LYS A 52 -13.17 0.79 -15.28
N ALA A 53 -11.95 0.48 -15.74
CA ALA A 53 -10.74 0.70 -14.98
C ALA A 53 -10.50 2.18 -14.66
N MET A 54 -10.82 3.11 -15.57
CA MET A 54 -10.67 4.55 -15.34
C MET A 54 -11.51 5.04 -14.15
N ASP A 55 -12.75 4.59 -14.03
CA ASP A 55 -13.62 4.97 -12.90
C ASP A 55 -13.02 4.51 -11.57
N GLU A 56 -12.50 3.30 -11.52
CA GLU A 56 -11.85 2.76 -10.33
C GLU A 56 -10.50 3.42 -10.04
N ILE A 57 -9.68 3.71 -11.07
CA ILE A 57 -8.43 4.46 -10.95
C ILE A 57 -8.70 5.87 -10.39
N MET A 58 -9.78 6.52 -10.83
CA MET A 58 -10.20 7.81 -10.28
C MET A 58 -10.64 7.69 -8.82
N TRP A 59 -11.31 6.59 -8.45
CA TRP A 59 -11.61 6.32 -7.06
C TRP A 59 -10.32 6.16 -6.24
N PHE A 60 -9.35 5.34 -6.64
CA PHE A 60 -8.05 5.20 -5.95
C PHE A 60 -7.31 6.53 -5.81
N ARG A 61 -7.37 7.39 -6.83
CA ARG A 61 -6.73 8.71 -6.81
C ARG A 61 -7.36 9.65 -5.79
N ASN A 62 -8.69 9.62 -5.67
CA ASN A 62 -9.46 10.63 -4.93
C ASN A 62 -9.84 10.18 -3.52
N ASN A 63 -9.93 8.87 -3.28
CA ASN A 63 -10.35 8.36 -1.99
C ASN A 63 -9.31 8.64 -0.89
N ARG A 64 -9.82 8.89 0.33
CA ARG A 64 -9.02 9.08 1.54
C ARG A 64 -9.62 8.27 2.66
N PHE A 65 -8.82 7.44 3.28
CA PHE A 65 -9.19 6.72 4.49
C PHE A 65 -9.25 7.69 5.69
N PRO A 66 -10.29 7.60 6.54
CA PRO A 66 -10.54 8.62 7.56
C PRO A 66 -9.54 8.66 8.72
N LYS A 67 -8.89 7.51 9.05
CA LYS A 67 -7.92 7.48 10.14
C LYS A 67 -6.54 7.86 9.63
N GLU A 68 -6.01 8.95 10.15
CA GLU A 68 -4.67 9.45 9.83
C GLU A 68 -3.73 9.28 11.02
N SER A 69 -2.50 8.90 10.74
CA SER A 69 -1.43 8.80 11.73
C SER A 69 -0.79 10.16 11.97
N SER A 70 -0.50 10.48 13.21
CA SER A 70 0.25 11.69 13.56
C SER A 70 1.70 11.65 13.08
N LEU A 71 2.28 10.46 12.91
CA LEU A 71 3.67 10.27 12.48
C LEU A 71 3.78 9.94 10.98
N LEU A 72 2.85 9.14 10.46
CA LEU A 72 2.92 8.63 9.10
C LEU A 72 1.93 9.31 8.14
N GLY A 73 1.01 10.13 8.67
CA GLY A 73 -0.04 10.77 7.89
C GLY A 73 -1.08 9.77 7.34
N PRO A 74 -1.80 10.13 6.27
CA PRO A 74 -2.84 9.30 5.70
C PRO A 74 -2.31 8.04 5.02
N VAL A 75 -3.19 7.05 4.83
CA VAL A 75 -2.97 5.95 3.88
C VAL A 75 -2.79 6.54 2.48
N LYS A 76 -1.76 6.09 1.76
CA LYS A 76 -1.49 6.54 0.39
C LYS A 76 -1.74 5.41 -0.59
N MET A 77 -2.53 5.67 -1.62
CA MET A 77 -2.76 4.77 -2.74
C MET A 77 -2.25 5.41 -4.02
N SER A 78 -1.53 4.65 -4.84
CA SER A 78 -0.98 5.13 -6.10
C SER A 78 -1.10 4.05 -7.17
N VAL A 79 -1.84 4.33 -8.25
CA VAL A 79 -1.83 3.45 -9.42
C VAL A 79 -0.50 3.66 -10.15
N THR A 80 0.27 2.59 -10.29
CA THR A 80 1.65 2.64 -10.79
C THR A 80 1.84 2.01 -12.16
N GLN A 81 0.90 1.15 -12.57
CA GLN A 81 0.92 0.49 -13.88
C GLN A 81 -0.50 0.37 -14.42
N VAL A 82 -0.67 0.53 -15.73
CA VAL A 82 -1.92 0.24 -16.46
C VAL A 82 -1.55 -0.42 -17.78
N ASN A 83 -2.24 -1.51 -18.12
CA ASN A 83 -2.03 -2.24 -19.37
C ASN A 83 -3.37 -2.73 -19.93
N ALA A 84 -3.70 -2.34 -21.18
CA ALA A 84 -4.91 -2.74 -21.88
C ALA A 84 -4.78 -2.55 -23.39
N GLY A 85 -5.60 -3.32 -24.13
CA GLY A 85 -5.73 -3.20 -25.59
C GLY A 85 -4.56 -3.78 -26.38
N THR A 86 -4.84 -4.18 -27.60
CA THR A 86 -3.85 -4.77 -28.53
C THR A 86 -3.92 -4.16 -29.92
N GLN A 87 -5.08 -3.63 -30.31
CA GLN A 87 -5.31 -3.06 -31.65
C GLN A 87 -6.17 -1.79 -31.55
N HIS A 88 -5.91 -0.82 -32.43
CA HIS A 88 -6.57 0.50 -32.39
C HIS A 88 -8.09 0.44 -32.69
N ASN A 89 -8.58 -0.61 -33.33
CA ASN A 89 -9.98 -0.78 -33.73
C ASN A 89 -10.74 -1.84 -32.91
N VAL A 90 -10.15 -2.33 -31.83
CA VAL A 90 -10.77 -3.33 -30.93
C VAL A 90 -11.02 -2.70 -29.56
N ILE A 91 -12.27 -2.78 -29.10
CA ILE A 91 -12.63 -2.45 -27.70
C ILE A 91 -12.01 -3.53 -26.82
N PRO A 92 -11.13 -3.17 -25.85
CA PRO A 92 -10.51 -4.17 -24.99
C PRO A 92 -11.48 -4.73 -23.95
N ASP A 93 -11.43 -6.03 -23.78
CA ASP A 93 -12.20 -6.79 -22.80
C ASP A 93 -11.47 -6.96 -21.46
N ILE A 94 -10.20 -6.60 -21.38
CA ILE A 94 -9.38 -6.66 -20.17
C ILE A 94 -8.57 -5.38 -20.03
N CYS A 95 -8.55 -4.82 -18.80
CA CYS A 95 -7.62 -3.77 -18.38
C CYS A 95 -7.02 -4.15 -17.03
N ASN A 96 -5.71 -4.38 -17.01
CA ASN A 96 -4.97 -4.67 -15.80
C ASN A 96 -4.29 -3.40 -15.27
N PHE A 97 -4.35 -3.19 -13.97
CA PHE A 97 -3.60 -2.11 -13.33
C PHE A 97 -3.08 -2.53 -11.96
N VAL A 98 -2.02 -1.86 -11.51
CA VAL A 98 -1.35 -2.15 -10.24
C VAL A 98 -1.46 -0.94 -9.33
N VAL A 99 -1.80 -1.19 -8.06
CA VAL A 99 -1.90 -0.16 -7.03
C VAL A 99 -0.89 -0.43 -5.91
N ASP A 100 0.01 0.53 -5.67
CA ASP A 100 0.88 0.58 -4.48
C ASP A 100 0.12 1.26 -3.34
N ILE A 101 -0.04 0.57 -2.22
CA ILE A 101 -0.75 1.06 -1.04
C ILE A 101 0.22 1.11 0.13
N ARG A 102 0.33 2.31 0.73
CA ARG A 102 1.14 2.57 1.92
C ARG A 102 0.23 2.80 3.12
N SER A 103 0.05 1.74 3.91
CA SER A 103 -0.77 1.78 5.12
C SER A 103 -0.08 2.54 6.25
N ASN A 104 -0.85 3.00 7.22
CA ASN A 104 -0.38 3.52 8.49
C ASN A 104 -0.81 2.57 9.63
N GLU A 105 -0.38 2.84 10.84
CA GLU A 105 -0.65 1.99 12.01
C GLU A 105 -2.11 1.96 12.45
N CYS A 106 -2.97 2.78 11.85
CA CYS A 106 -4.41 2.82 12.15
C CYS A 106 -5.20 1.73 11.43
N TYR A 107 -4.57 1.02 10.47
CA TYR A 107 -5.20 0.00 9.65
C TYR A 107 -4.27 -1.18 9.41
N SER A 108 -4.81 -2.40 9.44
CA SER A 108 -4.14 -3.54 8.83
C SER A 108 -4.29 -3.52 7.31
N ASN A 109 -3.41 -4.23 6.60
CA ASN A 109 -3.53 -4.37 5.15
C ASN A 109 -4.80 -5.13 4.76
N GLU A 110 -5.24 -6.11 5.58
CA GLU A 110 -6.47 -6.86 5.40
C GLU A 110 -7.72 -5.97 5.53
N GLU A 111 -7.76 -5.06 6.51
CA GLU A 111 -8.86 -4.09 6.67
C GLU A 111 -8.96 -3.17 5.46
N LEU A 112 -7.81 -2.62 5.00
CA LEU A 112 -7.76 -1.78 3.82
C LEU A 112 -8.23 -2.52 2.56
N PHE A 113 -7.78 -3.76 2.38
CA PHE A 113 -8.19 -4.58 1.23
C PHE A 113 -9.69 -4.85 1.23
N THR A 114 -10.23 -5.21 2.39
CA THR A 114 -11.67 -5.48 2.54
C THR A 114 -12.50 -4.24 2.18
N GLU A 115 -12.11 -3.09 2.71
CA GLU A 115 -12.79 -1.82 2.40
C GLU A 115 -12.67 -1.46 0.92
N ILE A 116 -11.49 -1.57 0.31
CA ILE A 116 -11.28 -1.32 -1.11
C ILE A 116 -12.20 -2.18 -1.97
N CYS A 117 -12.32 -3.47 -1.66
CA CYS A 117 -13.16 -4.41 -2.41
C CYS A 117 -14.67 -4.07 -2.33
N THR A 118 -15.11 -3.24 -1.38
CA THR A 118 -16.49 -2.74 -1.36
C THR A 118 -16.75 -1.62 -2.37
N HIS A 119 -15.70 -0.97 -2.86
CA HIS A 119 -15.78 0.20 -3.73
C HIS A 119 -15.44 -0.06 -5.19
N ILE A 120 -14.80 -1.17 -5.50
CA ILE A 120 -14.44 -1.56 -6.86
C ILE A 120 -15.25 -2.78 -7.32
N GLN A 121 -15.50 -2.88 -8.62
CA GLN A 121 -16.20 -4.00 -9.24
C GLN A 121 -15.22 -4.98 -9.89
N SER A 122 -13.99 -4.53 -10.15
CA SER A 122 -12.94 -5.34 -10.75
C SER A 122 -12.44 -6.41 -9.78
N GLU A 123 -11.89 -7.48 -10.34
CA GLU A 123 -11.19 -8.50 -9.57
C GLU A 123 -9.89 -7.91 -9.01
N ALA A 124 -9.75 -7.88 -7.69
CA ALA A 124 -8.55 -7.42 -7.02
C ALA A 124 -7.86 -8.55 -6.26
N LYS A 125 -6.54 -8.60 -6.35
CA LYS A 125 -5.71 -9.57 -5.63
C LYS A 125 -4.56 -8.86 -4.94
N ALA A 126 -4.47 -8.98 -3.61
CA ALA A 126 -3.30 -8.53 -2.88
C ALA A 126 -2.15 -9.53 -3.05
N ARG A 127 -0.96 -9.03 -3.38
CA ARG A 127 0.25 -9.89 -3.48
C ARG A 127 0.67 -10.43 -2.12
N SER A 128 0.48 -9.64 -1.05
CA SER A 128 0.75 -10.03 0.33
C SER A 128 0.10 -9.05 1.30
N PHE A 129 -0.34 -9.56 2.45
CA PHE A 129 -0.81 -8.75 3.59
C PHE A 129 0.25 -8.59 4.70
N ARG A 130 1.38 -9.29 4.61
CA ARG A 130 2.35 -9.44 5.70
C ARG A 130 3.05 -8.14 6.12
N LEU A 131 3.17 -7.18 5.21
CA LEU A 131 3.95 -5.97 5.43
C LEU A 131 3.07 -4.85 5.99
N ASN A 132 2.50 -5.06 7.16
CA ASN A 132 1.74 -4.04 7.88
C ASN A 132 2.64 -2.89 8.34
N SER A 133 2.05 -1.73 8.60
CA SER A 133 2.72 -0.61 9.27
C SER A 133 3.21 -1.00 10.67
N SER A 134 4.22 -0.31 11.16
CA SER A 134 4.77 -0.52 12.49
C SER A 134 5.03 0.78 13.21
N HIS A 135 5.04 0.73 14.53
CA HIS A 135 5.50 1.83 15.36
C HIS A 135 6.09 1.30 16.68
N ILE A 136 6.89 2.14 17.30
CA ILE A 136 7.37 1.99 18.67
C ILE A 136 7.06 3.27 19.43
N ASP A 137 6.69 3.13 20.70
CA ASP A 137 6.32 4.24 21.54
C ASP A 137 7.48 5.25 21.68
N ALA A 138 7.16 6.55 21.56
CA ALA A 138 8.15 7.61 21.80
C ALA A 138 8.75 7.57 23.22
N ASP A 139 7.98 7.00 24.15
CA ASP A 139 8.39 6.78 25.53
C ASP A 139 9.31 5.57 25.77
N HIS A 140 9.52 4.74 24.74
CA HIS A 140 10.41 3.59 24.86
C HIS A 140 11.84 4.01 25.22
N PRO A 141 12.55 3.29 26.13
CA PRO A 141 13.86 3.69 26.64
C PRO A 141 14.91 3.98 25.56
N ILE A 142 14.91 3.21 24.46
CA ILE A 142 15.86 3.42 23.35
C ILE A 142 15.57 4.73 22.60
N VAL A 143 14.29 5.09 22.44
CA VAL A 143 13.88 6.34 21.78
C VAL A 143 14.26 7.53 22.67
N LYS A 144 13.95 7.46 23.98
CA LYS A 144 14.36 8.48 24.96
C LYS A 144 15.88 8.67 24.97
N ARG A 145 16.64 7.58 24.86
CA ARG A 145 18.11 7.68 24.80
C ARG A 145 18.57 8.39 23.53
N ALA A 146 17.98 8.11 22.38
CA ALA A 146 18.30 8.79 21.13
C ALA A 146 17.97 10.30 21.23
N ILE A 147 16.82 10.66 21.80
CA ILE A 147 16.44 12.07 22.04
C ILE A 147 17.45 12.75 22.96
N ALA A 148 17.87 12.10 24.04
CA ALA A 148 18.89 12.63 24.97
C ALA A 148 20.25 12.83 24.30
N LEU A 149 20.53 12.14 23.20
CA LEU A 149 21.71 12.33 22.35
C LEU A 149 21.49 13.37 21.23
N GLY A 150 20.42 14.15 21.29
CA GLY A 150 20.11 15.21 20.32
C GLY A 150 19.52 14.70 19.01
N ARG A 151 18.95 13.48 18.97
CA ARG A 151 18.32 12.92 17.77
C ARG A 151 16.82 13.15 17.79
N THR A 152 16.24 13.38 16.61
CA THR A 152 14.80 13.64 16.45
C THR A 152 14.13 12.39 15.91
N PRO A 153 13.18 11.80 16.64
CA PRO A 153 12.36 10.68 16.11
C PRO A 153 11.49 11.14 14.94
N PHE A 154 11.25 10.22 13.99
CA PHE A 154 10.39 10.49 12.84
C PHE A 154 9.63 9.24 12.36
N GLY A 155 8.61 9.45 11.51
CA GLY A 155 7.91 8.40 10.79
C GLY A 155 8.47 8.23 9.38
N SER A 156 8.88 7.02 9.02
CA SER A 156 9.39 6.70 7.68
C SER A 156 8.22 6.47 6.68
N PRO A 157 8.21 7.14 5.53
CA PRO A 157 7.22 6.88 4.47
C PRO A 157 7.49 5.57 3.71
N THR A 158 8.64 4.95 3.94
CA THR A 158 9.09 3.70 3.32
C THR A 158 9.17 2.59 4.34
N LEU A 159 9.33 1.36 3.83
CA LEU A 159 9.46 0.15 4.60
C LEU A 159 10.92 -0.27 4.65
N SER A 160 11.43 -0.65 5.82
CA SER A 160 12.75 -1.24 6.00
C SER A 160 12.67 -2.76 6.15
N ASP A 161 13.82 -3.42 6.21
CA ASP A 161 13.93 -4.87 6.40
C ASP A 161 13.33 -5.34 7.74
N GLN A 162 13.13 -4.45 8.70
CA GLN A 162 12.48 -4.78 9.97
C GLN A 162 11.06 -5.35 9.79
N ALA A 163 10.38 -4.98 8.71
CA ALA A 163 9.05 -5.51 8.40
C ALA A 163 9.04 -7.02 8.15
N LEU A 164 10.15 -7.57 7.68
CA LEU A 164 10.33 -9.01 7.46
C LEU A 164 10.67 -9.78 8.74
N MET A 165 11.07 -9.07 9.80
CA MET A 165 11.48 -9.66 11.09
C MET A 165 10.35 -9.74 12.10
N ARG A 166 9.17 -9.17 11.77
CA ARG A 166 7.97 -9.24 12.63
C ARG A 166 7.18 -10.50 12.31
N PHE A 167 6.90 -11.27 13.33
CA PHE A 167 6.14 -12.52 13.25
C PHE A 167 4.93 -12.46 14.17
#